data_12e76d26a6efd34775ff1e2d09426e74
#
_entry.id   12e76d26a6efd34775ff1e2d09426e74
#
_cell.length_a   1.000
_cell.length_b   1.000
_cell.length_c   1.000
_cell.angle_alpha   90.00
_cell.angle_beta   90.00
_cell.angle_gamma   90.00
#
_symmetry.space_group_name_H-M   'P 1'
#
loop_
_entity.id
_entity.type
_entity.pdbx_description
1 polymer ?
#
loop_
_entity_poly.entity_id
_entity_poly.type
_entity_poly.pdbx_seq_one_letter_code
_entity_poly.pdbx_strand_id
1 'polypeptide(L)'
;VPFPSNILEAISKMSFSHAMDRVASTRSSAGTLARPTLNLHLDRGRVSITKNSGSNIQNRSDSNGSQHPEPKPFILILLLAVLLGLLAFPVGLQAQELADLKRFIGKNDSILVTDANGQAVLEKNADKKRMPASILKIFTSLVALHYLGDDYRFPTEFYLDDQSNLKIKGYGDPLLISEVISKISQVLAVLLKSSQPLNDLVLDDSYFQQPLTIPGITSSTQPYDAPNGSLCVNFNTVSFKLTSQGYVSAEPQTPLLPFVIKKIKASGLKQGRIVFSHSQNEIVLYAGKLFQYFFEKQGMHFKGKVKLGRINDNNDRLIFRYDSSSSLAQIVVKLLEHSNNFTTNQLLIATGAKIIGPPGTLAKGVTIASDYAKEILNNEDITIVEGSGISRDNRISAVQMNQVLQEFLPYHHLMRRQGREFYKTGTLYGVSTRAGYIKRSNGEFYRYVIMFNTPGKSTNALILRLLRILD
;
A
#
# COMPACT_ATOMS: atom_id res chain seq x y z
N VAL A 1 29.26 -21.15 17.95
CA VAL A 1 28.55 -22.08 18.83
C VAL A 1 27.13 -22.15 18.32
N PRO A 2 26.62 -23.35 17.97
CA PRO A 2 25.22 -23.47 17.47
C PRO A 2 24.26 -23.07 18.58
N PHE A 3 23.21 -22.33 18.20
CA PHE A 3 22.16 -21.90 19.11
C PHE A 3 21.42 -23.08 19.76
N PRO A 4 21.07 -23.02 21.05
CA PRO A 4 20.25 -24.05 21.68
C PRO A 4 18.89 -24.18 21.00
N SER A 5 18.51 -25.41 20.66
CA SER A 5 17.28 -25.74 19.94
C SER A 5 15.98 -25.22 20.59
N ASN A 6 16.00 -24.96 21.88
CA ASN A 6 14.87 -24.42 22.64
C ASN A 6 14.54 -22.94 22.32
N ILE A 7 15.48 -22.18 21.77
CA ILE A 7 15.26 -20.77 21.39
C ILE A 7 14.54 -20.69 20.04
N LEU A 8 14.87 -21.56 19.09
CA LEU A 8 14.17 -21.66 17.81
C LEU A 8 12.71 -22.13 18.00
N GLU A 9 12.47 -23.00 18.96
CA GLU A 9 11.13 -23.47 19.30
C GLU A 9 10.29 -22.39 20.02
N ALA A 10 10.89 -21.56 20.86
CA ALA A 10 10.23 -20.40 21.48
C ALA A 10 9.88 -19.32 20.44
N ILE A 11 10.75 -19.10 19.45
CA ILE A 11 10.51 -18.17 18.32
C ILE A 11 9.42 -18.72 17.39
N SER A 12 9.40 -20.03 17.13
CA SER A 12 8.39 -20.70 16.31
C SER A 12 6.99 -20.75 16.96
N LYS A 13 6.93 -20.89 18.30
CA LYS A 13 5.65 -20.88 19.06
C LYS A 13 5.07 -19.48 19.29
N MET A 14 5.81 -18.42 18.98
CA MET A 14 5.26 -17.06 18.88
C MET A 14 4.56 -16.83 17.54
N SER A 15 3.63 -17.73 17.17
CA SER A 15 2.84 -17.61 15.96
C SER A 15 1.96 -16.35 16.03
N PHE A 16 2.04 -15.56 14.98
CA PHE A 16 1.45 -14.23 14.78
C PHE A 16 -0.08 -14.22 14.55
N SER A 17 -0.80 -15.18 15.09
CA SER A 17 -2.22 -15.35 14.89
C SER A 17 -3.01 -14.92 16.13
N HIS A 18 -3.32 -13.69 16.40
CA HIS A 18 -4.48 -13.27 17.22
C HIS A 18 -4.52 -11.79 17.64
N ALA A 19 -3.69 -10.92 17.07
CA ALA A 19 -3.70 -9.50 17.46
C ALA A 19 -4.36 -8.54 16.45
N MET A 20 -4.83 -9.03 15.30
CA MET A 20 -5.40 -8.20 14.21
C MET A 20 -6.93 -8.16 14.16
N ASP A 21 -7.67 -9.04 14.89
CA ASP A 21 -9.14 -9.12 14.78
C ASP A 21 -9.93 -8.20 15.72
N ARG A 22 -9.28 -7.39 16.55
CA ARG A 22 -9.99 -6.55 17.54
C ARG A 22 -10.17 -5.08 17.19
N VAL A 23 -9.72 -4.62 16.02
CA VAL A 23 -9.91 -3.21 15.62
C VAL A 23 -11.12 -3.01 14.69
N ALA A 24 -11.74 -4.08 14.21
CA ALA A 24 -12.86 -4.02 13.25
C ALA A 24 -14.27 -4.18 13.85
N SER A 25 -14.45 -4.27 15.17
CA SER A 25 -15.77 -4.51 15.77
C SER A 25 -16.20 -3.44 16.77
N THR A 26 -16.49 -2.25 16.26
CA THR A 26 -17.41 -1.32 16.90
C THR A 26 -18.16 -0.54 15.82
N ARG A 27 -19.21 -1.16 15.29
CA ARG A 27 -20.48 -0.50 14.89
C ARG A 27 -21.47 -1.50 14.32
N SER A 28 -22.63 -1.45 14.96
CA SER A 28 -23.98 -1.80 14.49
C SER A 28 -24.53 -3.14 14.92
N SER A 29 -25.25 -3.06 16.03
CA SER A 29 -26.35 -3.97 16.38
C SER A 29 -27.57 -3.66 15.51
N ALA A 30 -28.10 -4.62 14.78
CA ALA A 30 -29.54 -4.89 14.56
C ALA A 30 -29.74 -5.99 13.52
N GLY A 31 -30.58 -6.97 13.83
CA GLY A 31 -31.39 -7.73 12.86
C GLY A 31 -30.96 -9.19 12.62
N THR A 32 -31.47 -10.06 13.45
CA THR A 32 -31.54 -11.52 13.26
C THR A 32 -32.46 -11.85 12.06
N LEU A 33 -31.98 -12.63 11.08
CA LEU A 33 -32.83 -13.51 10.27
C LEU A 33 -32.06 -14.73 9.76
N ALA A 34 -32.75 -15.87 9.81
CA ALA A 34 -32.27 -17.23 9.71
C ALA A 34 -31.64 -17.62 8.36
N ARG A 35 -30.63 -18.53 8.44
CA ARG A 35 -30.07 -19.29 7.32
C ARG A 35 -30.88 -20.56 7.06
N PRO A 36 -31.02 -21.00 5.83
CA PRO A 36 -31.15 -22.42 5.51
C PRO A 36 -29.83 -22.99 4.99
N THR A 37 -29.43 -24.08 5.60
CA THR A 37 -28.33 -24.95 5.20
C THR A 37 -28.74 -25.78 4.00
N LEU A 38 -27.93 -25.83 2.95
CA LEU A 38 -28.02 -26.82 1.89
C LEU A 38 -26.70 -27.61 1.84
N ASN A 39 -26.78 -28.89 2.19
CA ASN A 39 -25.73 -29.88 2.02
C ASN A 39 -25.77 -30.40 0.58
N LEU A 40 -24.66 -30.38 -0.14
CA LEU A 40 -24.48 -31.11 -1.39
C LEU A 40 -23.30 -32.07 -1.25
N HIS A 41 -23.62 -33.35 -1.27
CA HIS A 41 -22.68 -34.46 -1.45
C HIS A 41 -22.22 -34.56 -2.90
N LEU A 42 -20.90 -34.65 -3.10
CA LEU A 42 -20.29 -35.03 -4.37
C LEU A 42 -19.99 -36.53 -4.34
N ASP A 43 -20.51 -37.26 -5.31
CA ASP A 43 -20.04 -38.60 -5.62
C ASP A 43 -19.59 -38.72 -7.08
N ARG A 44 -18.51 -39.50 -7.28
CA ARG A 44 -17.81 -39.69 -8.56
C ARG A 44 -18.47 -40.84 -9.31
N GLY A 45 -18.74 -40.68 -10.61
CA GLY A 45 -19.17 -41.84 -11.44
C GLY A 45 -19.25 -41.57 -12.93
N ARG A 46 -18.40 -42.23 -13.64
CA ARG A 46 -18.18 -42.43 -15.09
C ARG A 46 -19.44 -42.46 -15.97
N VAL A 47 -19.30 -41.81 -17.14
CA VAL A 47 -20.19 -42.02 -18.30
C VAL A 47 -19.62 -43.16 -19.16
N SER A 48 -20.44 -44.18 -19.43
CA SER A 48 -20.21 -45.18 -20.47
C SER A 48 -21.41 -45.20 -21.43
N ILE A 49 -21.06 -45.11 -22.70
CA ILE A 49 -22.02 -45.20 -23.82
C ILE A 49 -22.13 -46.69 -24.23
N THR A 50 -23.34 -47.23 -24.24
CA THR A 50 -23.62 -48.48 -24.94
C THR A 50 -24.73 -48.27 -25.95
N LYS A 51 -24.40 -48.61 -27.20
CA LYS A 51 -25.35 -48.82 -28.28
C LYS A 51 -26.09 -50.14 -28.06
N ASN A 52 -27.38 -50.17 -28.32
CA ASN A 52 -28.02 -51.43 -28.70
C ASN A 52 -29.04 -51.19 -29.82
N SER A 53 -28.97 -52.13 -30.75
CA SER A 53 -29.65 -52.23 -32.00
C SER A 53 -30.96 -53.02 -31.87
N GLY A 54 -31.93 -52.68 -32.70
CA GLY A 54 -32.78 -53.69 -33.38
C GLY A 54 -34.22 -53.78 -32.95
N SER A 55 -35.12 -53.39 -33.81
CA SER A 55 -36.01 -54.28 -34.56
C SER A 55 -37.18 -53.59 -35.25
N ASN A 56 -37.40 -54.00 -36.43
CA ASN A 56 -38.48 -53.72 -37.41
C ASN A 56 -39.88 -53.60 -36.80
N ILE A 57 -40.74 -52.76 -37.41
CA ILE A 57 -42.06 -53.06 -37.87
C ILE A 57 -42.52 -52.04 -38.96
N GLN A 58 -43.14 -52.66 -39.98
CA GLN A 58 -43.69 -52.24 -41.27
C GLN A 58 -44.53 -50.96 -41.34
N ASN A 59 -44.35 -50.33 -42.51
CA ASN A 59 -45.22 -49.58 -43.40
C ASN A 59 -46.71 -49.37 -43.01
N ARG A 60 -47.10 -48.06 -43.03
CA ARG A 60 -48.32 -47.63 -43.71
C ARG A 60 -48.10 -46.19 -44.24
N SER A 61 -48.25 -46.09 -45.57
CA SER A 61 -48.32 -44.84 -46.31
C SER A 61 -49.65 -44.16 -46.01
N ASP A 62 -49.58 -42.86 -45.60
CA ASP A 62 -50.61 -41.86 -45.89
C ASP A 62 -49.95 -40.52 -46.18
N SER A 63 -50.12 -40.17 -47.42
CA SER A 63 -49.76 -38.89 -48.03
C SER A 63 -50.71 -37.79 -47.53
N ASN A 64 -50.20 -36.85 -46.73
CA ASN A 64 -50.75 -35.49 -46.69
C ASN A 64 -49.60 -34.46 -46.57
N GLY A 65 -49.31 -33.85 -47.72
CA GLY A 65 -48.35 -32.80 -47.84
C GLY A 65 -48.86 -31.50 -47.19
N SER A 66 -48.38 -31.21 -46.01
CA SER A 66 -48.40 -29.86 -45.50
C SER A 66 -47.03 -29.19 -45.83
N GLN A 67 -47.01 -28.47 -46.94
CA GLN A 67 -45.93 -27.53 -47.28
C GLN A 67 -45.89 -26.47 -46.19
N HIS A 68 -44.90 -26.52 -45.26
CA HIS A 68 -44.54 -25.39 -44.49
C HIS A 68 -43.91 -24.36 -45.46
N PRO A 69 -44.41 -23.13 -45.52
CA PRO A 69 -43.80 -22.10 -46.37
C PRO A 69 -42.40 -21.79 -45.81
N GLU A 70 -41.36 -21.98 -46.61
CA GLU A 70 -40.02 -21.54 -46.29
C GLU A 70 -40.07 -20.02 -46.03
N PRO A 71 -39.48 -19.52 -44.94
CA PRO A 71 -39.47 -18.10 -44.66
C PRO A 71 -38.73 -17.36 -45.79
N LYS A 72 -39.46 -16.46 -46.46
CA LYS A 72 -38.90 -15.70 -47.58
C LYS A 72 -37.58 -15.05 -47.13
N PRO A 73 -36.50 -15.09 -47.95
CA PRO A 73 -35.16 -14.62 -47.58
C PRO A 73 -35.16 -13.16 -47.08
N PHE A 74 -36.14 -12.39 -47.49
CA PHE A 74 -36.36 -10.98 -47.02
C PHE A 74 -36.74 -10.89 -45.55
N ILE A 75 -37.48 -11.81 -44.98
CA ILE A 75 -37.88 -11.83 -43.57
C ILE A 75 -36.64 -12.20 -42.70
N LEU A 76 -35.80 -13.11 -43.16
CA LEU A 76 -34.57 -13.48 -42.46
C LEU A 76 -33.55 -12.34 -42.42
N ILE A 77 -33.40 -11.59 -43.54
CA ILE A 77 -32.53 -10.39 -43.60
C ILE A 77 -33.09 -9.27 -42.72
N LEU A 78 -34.40 -9.10 -42.67
CA LEU A 78 -35.02 -8.09 -41.78
C LEU A 78 -34.83 -8.46 -40.31
N LEU A 79 -35.03 -9.70 -39.93
CA LEU A 79 -34.80 -10.22 -38.58
C LEU A 79 -33.34 -10.08 -38.19
N LEU A 80 -32.37 -10.36 -39.07
CA LEU A 80 -30.94 -10.20 -38.83
C LEU A 80 -30.59 -8.72 -38.67
N ALA A 81 -31.15 -7.84 -39.51
CA ALA A 81 -30.95 -6.40 -39.38
C ALA A 81 -31.53 -5.81 -38.08
N VAL A 82 -32.70 -6.30 -37.66
CA VAL A 82 -33.31 -5.91 -36.36
C VAL A 82 -32.46 -6.44 -35.19
N LEU A 83 -32.00 -7.70 -35.28
CA LEU A 83 -31.12 -8.29 -34.26
C LEU A 83 -29.78 -7.56 -34.14
N LEU A 84 -29.17 -7.20 -35.29
CA LEU A 84 -27.94 -6.40 -35.34
C LEU A 84 -28.20 -4.97 -34.80
N GLY A 85 -29.33 -4.37 -35.12
CA GLY A 85 -29.76 -3.08 -34.59
C GLY A 85 -29.96 -3.11 -33.06
N LEU A 86 -30.62 -4.15 -32.53
CA LEU A 86 -30.82 -4.35 -31.10
C LEU A 86 -29.52 -4.61 -30.34
N LEU A 87 -28.52 -5.26 -30.96
CA LEU A 87 -27.19 -5.47 -30.39
C LEU A 87 -26.30 -4.19 -30.46
N ALA A 88 -26.45 -3.36 -31.48
CA ALA A 88 -25.69 -2.13 -31.66
C ALA A 88 -26.21 -0.96 -30.81
N PHE A 89 -27.51 -0.96 -30.47
CA PHE A 89 -28.13 0.11 -29.74
C PHE A 89 -27.56 0.39 -28.34
N PRO A 90 -27.32 -0.64 -27.47
CA PRO A 90 -26.71 -0.41 -26.16
C PRO A 90 -25.25 0.07 -26.25
N VAL A 91 -24.47 -0.38 -27.24
CA VAL A 91 -23.07 0.03 -27.42
C VAL A 91 -23.01 1.52 -27.85
N GLY A 92 -23.91 1.97 -28.72
CA GLY A 92 -23.98 3.37 -29.13
C GLY A 92 -24.36 4.31 -27.97
N LEU A 93 -25.28 3.91 -27.10
CA LEU A 93 -25.68 4.67 -25.94
C LEU A 93 -24.56 4.81 -24.92
N GLN A 94 -23.85 3.72 -24.63
CA GLN A 94 -22.70 3.72 -23.72
C GLN A 94 -21.59 4.65 -24.22
N ALA A 95 -21.28 4.60 -25.53
CA ALA A 95 -20.28 5.47 -26.14
C ALA A 95 -20.65 6.96 -26.02
N GLN A 96 -21.93 7.28 -26.21
CA GLN A 96 -22.44 8.65 -26.06
C GLN A 96 -22.36 9.13 -24.61
N GLU A 97 -22.76 8.31 -23.63
CA GLU A 97 -22.66 8.64 -22.21
C GLU A 97 -21.21 8.90 -21.78
N LEU A 98 -20.25 8.08 -22.27
CA LEU A 98 -18.82 8.28 -22.03
C LEU A 98 -18.32 9.58 -22.66
N ALA A 99 -18.75 9.89 -23.91
CA ALA A 99 -18.39 11.13 -24.59
C ALA A 99 -18.88 12.37 -23.82
N ASP A 100 -20.07 12.31 -23.23
CA ASP A 100 -20.64 13.38 -22.43
C ASP A 100 -19.82 13.67 -21.16
N LEU A 101 -19.08 12.69 -20.65
CA LEU A 101 -18.19 12.91 -19.50
C LEU A 101 -17.04 13.87 -19.83
N LYS A 102 -16.64 13.99 -21.11
CA LYS A 102 -15.55 14.89 -21.53
C LYS A 102 -15.83 16.37 -21.19
N ARG A 103 -17.10 16.78 -21.04
CA ARG A 103 -17.47 18.15 -20.66
C ARG A 103 -17.03 18.54 -19.24
N PHE A 104 -16.86 17.54 -18.33
CA PHE A 104 -16.39 17.78 -16.98
C PHE A 104 -14.88 18.01 -16.88
N ILE A 105 -14.13 17.70 -17.95
CA ILE A 105 -12.67 17.78 -18.00
C ILE A 105 -12.27 19.13 -18.58
N GLY A 106 -11.73 20.01 -17.73
CA GLY A 106 -11.23 21.35 -18.10
C GLY A 106 -9.82 21.30 -18.73
N LYS A 107 -9.31 22.47 -19.09
CA LYS A 107 -7.97 22.59 -19.70
C LYS A 107 -6.82 22.11 -18.81
N ASN A 108 -6.97 22.22 -17.50
CA ASN A 108 -5.98 21.81 -16.50
C ASN A 108 -6.21 20.39 -15.97
N ASP A 109 -7.22 19.70 -16.48
CA ASP A 109 -7.60 18.37 -16.03
C ASP A 109 -7.28 17.33 -17.09
N SER A 110 -7.15 16.06 -16.67
CA SER A 110 -6.91 14.93 -17.56
C SER A 110 -7.74 13.73 -17.14
N ILE A 111 -8.18 12.96 -18.12
CA ILE A 111 -8.79 11.65 -17.93
C ILE A 111 -8.29 10.68 -18.98
N LEU A 112 -8.10 9.43 -18.59
CA LEU A 112 -7.93 8.28 -19.45
C LEU A 112 -8.62 7.08 -18.82
N VAL A 113 -9.44 6.39 -19.59
CA VAL A 113 -10.00 5.09 -19.27
C VAL A 113 -9.68 4.16 -20.42
N THR A 114 -9.06 3.02 -20.13
CA THR A 114 -8.75 1.99 -21.12
C THR A 114 -9.44 0.67 -20.75
N ASP A 115 -9.78 -0.11 -21.76
CA ASP A 115 -10.24 -1.49 -21.58
C ASP A 115 -9.08 -2.45 -21.23
N ALA A 116 -9.38 -3.74 -21.13
CA ALA A 116 -8.40 -4.78 -20.83
C ALA A 116 -7.27 -4.87 -21.88
N ASN A 117 -7.57 -4.54 -23.15
CA ASN A 117 -6.62 -4.56 -24.27
C ASN A 117 -5.77 -3.28 -24.35
N GLY A 118 -6.05 -2.29 -23.49
CA GLY A 118 -5.35 -1.00 -23.50
C GLY A 118 -5.97 0.02 -24.44
N GLN A 119 -7.10 -0.30 -25.10
CA GLN A 119 -7.78 0.63 -25.98
C GLN A 119 -8.49 1.71 -25.15
N ALA A 120 -8.28 2.98 -25.54
CA ALA A 120 -8.93 4.10 -24.86
C ALA A 120 -10.45 4.13 -25.17
N VAL A 121 -11.27 4.01 -24.11
CA VAL A 121 -12.73 4.15 -24.19
C VAL A 121 -13.19 5.55 -23.79
N LEU A 122 -12.39 6.26 -23.00
CA LEU A 122 -12.61 7.67 -22.67
C LEU A 122 -11.26 8.36 -22.49
N GLU A 123 -11.03 9.44 -23.25
CA GLU A 123 -9.79 10.18 -23.22
C GLU A 123 -10.02 11.67 -23.39
N LYS A 124 -9.34 12.50 -22.56
CA LYS A 124 -9.19 13.94 -22.76
C LYS A 124 -7.95 14.46 -22.02
N ASN A 125 -7.08 15.20 -22.73
CA ASN A 125 -5.81 15.74 -22.25
C ASN A 125 -4.89 14.67 -21.62
N ALA A 126 -4.98 13.42 -22.04
CA ALA A 126 -4.32 12.29 -21.38
C ALA A 126 -2.80 12.33 -21.47
N ASP A 127 -2.25 12.99 -22.50
CA ASP A 127 -0.83 13.25 -22.75
C ASP A 127 -0.25 14.38 -21.87
N LYS A 128 -1.12 15.26 -21.32
CA LYS A 128 -0.69 16.43 -20.57
C LYS A 128 -0.22 16.05 -19.16
N LYS A 129 1.00 16.44 -18.81
CA LYS A 129 1.55 16.28 -17.48
C LYS A 129 0.77 17.07 -16.44
N ARG A 130 0.44 16.44 -15.33
CA ARG A 130 -0.32 17.00 -14.20
C ARG A 130 0.37 16.69 -12.89
N MET A 131 -0.01 17.40 -11.84
CA MET A 131 0.35 17.03 -10.47
C MET A 131 -0.42 15.77 -10.08
N PRO A 132 0.26 14.66 -9.79
CA PRO A 132 -0.42 13.41 -9.44
C PRO A 132 -1.00 13.40 -8.04
N ALA A 133 -0.47 14.19 -7.13
CA ALA A 133 -0.71 14.01 -5.70
C ALA A 133 -0.48 12.52 -5.30
N SER A 134 -1.21 12.00 -4.35
CA SER A 134 -0.95 10.66 -3.79
C SER A 134 -1.26 9.46 -4.70
N ILE A 135 -1.73 9.63 -5.94
CA ILE A 135 -1.75 8.50 -6.88
C ILE A 135 -0.33 8.09 -7.31
N LEU A 136 0.67 8.99 -7.17
CA LEU A 136 2.08 8.66 -7.38
C LEU A 136 2.55 7.48 -6.50
N LYS A 137 1.95 7.28 -5.34
CA LYS A 137 2.28 6.16 -4.44
C LYS A 137 2.13 4.78 -5.08
N ILE A 138 1.26 4.64 -6.10
CA ILE A 138 1.15 3.41 -6.87
C ILE A 138 2.47 3.13 -7.60
N PHE A 139 3.03 4.16 -8.24
CA PHE A 139 4.31 4.05 -8.94
C PHE A 139 5.46 3.73 -7.97
N THR A 140 5.58 4.45 -6.86
CA THR A 140 6.63 4.18 -5.85
C THR A 140 6.50 2.77 -5.26
N SER A 141 5.26 2.30 -5.03
CA SER A 141 5.02 0.93 -4.58
C SER A 141 5.44 -0.10 -5.62
N LEU A 142 5.14 0.15 -6.89
CA LEU A 142 5.52 -0.73 -8.01
C LEU A 142 7.05 -0.84 -8.13
N VAL A 143 7.76 0.29 -8.06
CA VAL A 143 9.23 0.33 -8.07
C VAL A 143 9.81 -0.48 -6.91
N ALA A 144 9.30 -0.28 -5.69
CA ALA A 144 9.77 -1.02 -4.53
C ALA A 144 9.50 -2.54 -4.66
N LEU A 145 8.29 -2.94 -5.10
CA LEU A 145 7.92 -4.34 -5.32
C LEU A 145 8.79 -4.99 -6.40
N HIS A 146 9.11 -4.27 -7.47
CA HIS A 146 9.98 -4.77 -8.55
C HIS A 146 11.40 -5.05 -8.07
N TYR A 147 12.03 -4.11 -7.38
CA TYR A 147 13.46 -4.22 -7.02
C TYR A 147 13.71 -4.99 -5.73
N LEU A 148 12.80 -4.96 -4.76
CA LEU A 148 12.98 -5.62 -3.47
C LEU A 148 12.26 -6.98 -3.39
N GLY A 149 11.19 -7.17 -4.18
CA GLY A 149 10.29 -8.31 -4.09
C GLY A 149 9.20 -8.12 -3.03
N ASP A 150 8.06 -8.76 -3.21
CA ASP A 150 6.85 -8.64 -2.37
C ASP A 150 7.04 -9.22 -0.95
N ASP A 151 7.92 -10.21 -0.80
CA ASP A 151 8.26 -10.84 0.49
C ASP A 151 9.40 -10.14 1.25
N TYR A 152 9.99 -9.08 0.69
CA TYR A 152 11.07 -8.35 1.35
C TYR A 152 10.67 -7.87 2.74
N ARG A 153 11.62 -8.02 3.69
CA ARG A 153 11.46 -7.60 5.09
C ARG A 153 12.57 -6.67 5.50
N PHE A 154 12.19 -5.55 6.12
CA PHE A 154 13.16 -4.56 6.58
C PHE A 154 13.88 -5.06 7.83
N PRO A 155 15.20 -5.07 7.87
CA PRO A 155 15.95 -5.46 9.05
C PRO A 155 16.09 -4.32 10.07
N THR A 156 16.31 -4.71 11.33
CA THR A 156 16.89 -3.90 12.41
C THR A 156 17.87 -4.77 13.16
N GLU A 157 19.10 -4.33 13.31
CA GLU A 157 20.18 -5.14 13.86
C GLU A 157 20.65 -4.60 15.21
N PHE A 158 21.02 -5.55 16.09
CA PHE A 158 21.44 -5.29 17.46
C PHE A 158 22.81 -5.89 17.68
N TYR A 159 23.74 -5.05 18.16
CA TYR A 159 25.11 -5.40 18.37
C TYR A 159 25.52 -5.16 19.82
N LEU A 160 26.54 -5.90 20.30
CA LEU A 160 27.14 -5.70 21.59
C LEU A 160 28.66 -5.53 21.39
N ASP A 161 29.23 -4.47 21.96
CA ASP A 161 30.66 -4.25 21.98
C ASP A 161 31.31 -4.76 23.27
N ASP A 162 32.64 -4.74 23.32
CA ASP A 162 33.43 -5.23 24.47
C ASP A 162 33.24 -4.39 25.76
N GLN A 163 32.70 -3.18 25.61
CA GLN A 163 32.34 -2.30 26.73
C GLN A 163 30.89 -2.52 27.22
N SER A 164 30.20 -3.54 26.74
CA SER A 164 28.81 -3.83 27.03
C SER A 164 27.85 -2.72 26.61
N ASN A 165 28.17 -1.94 25.55
CA ASN A 165 27.23 -1.06 24.93
C ASN A 165 26.32 -1.86 23.99
N LEU A 166 25.01 -1.70 24.14
CA LEU A 166 24.04 -2.23 23.19
C LEU A 166 23.87 -1.21 22.06
N LYS A 167 24.09 -1.66 20.81
CA LYS A 167 23.98 -0.78 19.64
C LYS A 167 22.85 -1.23 18.75
N ILE A 168 22.07 -0.28 18.23
CA ILE A 168 20.91 -0.53 17.35
C ILE A 168 21.20 0.13 16.00
N LYS A 169 21.19 -0.65 14.92
CA LYS A 169 21.28 -0.15 13.54
C LYS A 169 19.96 -0.31 12.81
N GLY A 170 19.45 0.83 12.34
CA GLY A 170 18.22 0.87 11.54
C GLY A 170 18.51 0.82 10.03
N TYR A 171 17.63 0.14 9.30
CA TYR A 171 17.70 0.02 7.85
C TYR A 171 16.43 0.58 7.15
N GLY A 172 15.70 1.43 7.85
CA GLY A 172 14.55 2.11 7.27
C GLY A 172 13.23 1.35 7.38
N ASP A 173 13.06 0.46 8.36
CA ASP A 173 11.76 -0.21 8.61
C ASP A 173 10.65 0.84 8.86
N PRO A 174 9.66 0.99 7.95
CA PRO A 174 8.60 1.97 8.13
C PRO A 174 7.58 1.56 9.19
N LEU A 175 7.59 0.30 9.65
CA LEU A 175 6.66 -0.26 10.63
C LEU A 175 7.33 -0.63 11.96
N LEU A 176 8.47 -0.04 12.29
CA LEU A 176 9.09 -0.16 13.60
C LEU A 176 8.26 0.63 14.63
N ILE A 177 7.18 0.03 15.09
CA ILE A 177 6.21 0.62 16.03
C ILE A 177 6.41 0.07 17.45
N SER A 178 5.77 0.70 18.44
CA SER A 178 5.92 0.35 19.85
C SER A 178 5.66 -1.12 20.18
N GLU A 179 4.70 -1.75 19.53
CA GLU A 179 4.39 -3.18 19.68
C GLU A 179 5.53 -4.08 19.19
N VAL A 180 6.17 -3.67 18.08
CA VAL A 180 7.35 -4.35 17.53
C VAL A 180 8.52 -4.19 18.48
N ILE A 181 8.79 -2.97 18.95
CA ILE A 181 9.86 -2.68 19.91
C ILE A 181 9.69 -3.50 21.20
N SER A 182 8.46 -3.58 21.71
CA SER A 182 8.14 -4.39 22.90
C SER A 182 8.50 -5.86 22.70
N LYS A 183 8.18 -6.44 21.54
CA LYS A 183 8.53 -7.84 21.20
C LYS A 183 10.04 -8.04 21.06
N ILE A 184 10.72 -7.14 20.35
CA ILE A 184 12.18 -7.15 20.24
C ILE A 184 12.83 -7.12 21.62
N SER A 185 12.31 -6.25 22.51
CA SER A 185 12.84 -6.12 23.89
C SER A 185 12.70 -7.40 24.71
N GLN A 186 11.59 -8.14 24.53
CA GLN A 186 11.39 -9.44 25.16
C GLN A 186 12.45 -10.46 24.69
N VAL A 187 12.71 -10.54 23.39
CA VAL A 187 13.70 -11.46 22.82
C VAL A 187 15.09 -11.10 23.33
N LEU A 188 15.47 -9.82 23.27
CA LEU A 188 16.80 -9.36 23.70
C LEU A 188 17.01 -9.55 25.21
N ALA A 189 15.98 -9.39 26.03
CA ALA A 189 16.06 -9.66 27.48
C ALA A 189 16.39 -11.13 27.77
N VAL A 190 15.84 -12.06 26.99
CA VAL A 190 16.18 -13.49 27.09
C VAL A 190 17.61 -13.76 26.62
N LEU A 191 18.01 -13.19 25.49
CA LEU A 191 19.35 -13.39 24.92
C LEU A 191 20.46 -12.82 25.82
N LEU A 192 20.21 -11.70 26.50
CA LEU A 192 21.18 -10.97 27.32
C LEU A 192 21.03 -11.24 28.82
N LYS A 193 20.15 -12.17 29.23
CA LYS A 193 19.77 -12.43 30.63
C LYS A 193 20.99 -12.80 31.54
N SER A 194 22.06 -13.32 30.98
CA SER A 194 23.30 -13.67 31.69
C SER A 194 24.40 -12.64 31.53
N SER A 195 24.16 -11.54 30.81
CA SER A 195 25.20 -10.54 30.58
C SER A 195 25.28 -9.54 31.74
N GLN A 196 26.49 -8.98 31.91
CA GLN A 196 26.77 -7.85 32.79
C GLN A 196 25.76 -6.70 32.52
N PRO A 197 25.54 -5.78 33.47
CA PRO A 197 24.75 -4.62 33.23
C PRO A 197 25.23 -3.88 31.99
N LEU A 198 24.28 -3.48 31.12
CA LEU A 198 24.60 -2.75 29.90
C LEU A 198 25.07 -1.34 30.23
N ASN A 199 26.00 -0.81 29.45
CA ASN A 199 26.47 0.55 29.56
C ASN A 199 25.61 1.51 28.75
N ASP A 200 26.06 1.94 27.57
CA ASP A 200 25.33 2.87 26.72
C ASP A 200 24.35 2.13 25.79
N LEU A 201 23.29 2.83 25.41
CA LEU A 201 22.46 2.47 24.26
C LEU A 201 22.86 3.38 23.08
N VAL A 202 23.53 2.79 22.09
CA VAL A 202 24.08 3.50 20.94
C VAL A 202 23.17 3.31 19.72
N LEU A 203 22.91 4.38 18.99
CA LEU A 203 21.95 4.40 17.87
C LEU A 203 22.68 4.73 16.58
N ASP A 204 22.64 3.81 15.63
CA ASP A 204 23.21 3.97 14.30
C ASP A 204 22.13 4.17 13.26
N ASP A 205 22.00 5.41 12.75
CA ASP A 205 21.09 5.79 11.67
C ASP A 205 21.82 6.09 10.35
N SER A 206 23.09 5.62 10.24
CA SER A 206 23.96 5.92 9.10
C SER A 206 23.59 5.22 7.79
N TYR A 207 22.64 4.26 7.81
CA TYR A 207 22.20 3.59 6.60
C TYR A 207 21.51 4.55 5.63
N PHE A 208 20.91 5.65 6.12
CA PHE A 208 20.47 6.77 5.29
C PHE A 208 21.38 7.98 5.56
N GLN A 209 21.62 8.76 4.50
CA GLN A 209 22.32 10.03 4.63
C GLN A 209 21.45 11.01 5.40
N GLN A 210 22.04 11.75 6.32
CA GLN A 210 21.38 12.79 7.08
C GLN A 210 22.07 14.15 6.91
N PRO A 211 21.29 15.25 6.92
CA PRO A 211 19.82 15.30 6.98
C PRO A 211 19.17 14.91 5.65
N LEU A 212 17.98 14.30 5.73
CA LEU A 212 17.14 14.04 4.56
C LEU A 212 16.18 15.22 4.33
N THR A 213 16.21 15.76 3.12
CA THR A 213 15.23 16.79 2.69
C THR A 213 14.31 16.18 1.63
N ILE A 214 13.00 16.21 1.90
CA ILE A 214 11.97 15.73 0.97
C ILE A 214 11.23 16.95 0.40
N PRO A 215 11.25 17.20 -0.91
CA PRO A 215 10.53 18.30 -1.53
C PRO A 215 9.03 18.25 -1.20
N GLY A 216 8.46 19.38 -0.80
CA GLY A 216 7.05 19.50 -0.42
C GLY A 216 6.74 19.21 1.05
N ILE A 217 7.67 18.63 1.81
CA ILE A 217 7.58 18.53 3.27
C ILE A 217 7.97 19.86 3.91
N THR A 218 7.20 20.30 4.91
CA THR A 218 7.45 21.54 5.68
C THR A 218 7.82 21.19 7.12
N SER A 219 8.19 22.21 7.91
CA SER A 219 8.45 22.05 9.34
C SER A 219 7.17 22.09 10.20
N SER A 220 6.01 21.76 9.61
CA SER A 220 4.76 21.76 10.35
C SER A 220 4.65 20.56 11.31
N THR A 221 3.74 20.65 12.26
CA THR A 221 3.44 19.53 13.17
C THR A 221 2.51 18.47 12.56
N GLN A 222 2.11 18.63 11.29
CA GLN A 222 1.19 17.71 10.65
C GLN A 222 1.84 16.35 10.35
N PRO A 223 1.15 15.22 10.56
CA PRO A 223 1.73 13.89 10.36
C PRO A 223 2.24 13.62 8.93
N TYR A 224 1.70 14.31 7.93
CA TYR A 224 2.14 14.14 6.55
C TYR A 224 3.50 14.81 6.26
N ASP A 225 4.01 15.63 7.19
CA ASP A 225 5.33 16.27 7.15
C ASP A 225 6.39 15.51 7.98
N ALA A 226 6.08 14.30 8.43
CA ALA A 226 7.00 13.51 9.24
C ALA A 226 8.30 13.21 8.49
N PRO A 227 9.47 13.52 9.09
CA PRO A 227 10.78 13.32 8.47
C PRO A 227 11.16 11.84 8.41
N ASN A 228 11.92 11.45 7.37
CA ASN A 228 12.44 10.13 7.15
C ASN A 228 13.83 9.91 7.81
N GLY A 229 14.20 8.64 8.05
CA GLY A 229 15.49 8.25 8.59
C GLY A 229 15.64 6.73 8.63
N SER A 230 16.85 6.21 8.80
CA SER A 230 17.05 4.76 8.80
C SER A 230 16.63 4.10 10.12
N LEU A 231 16.63 4.83 11.23
CA LEU A 231 16.15 4.38 12.55
C LEU A 231 15.01 5.31 13.01
N CYS A 232 13.81 5.00 12.54
CA CYS A 232 12.58 5.74 12.84
C CYS A 232 11.58 4.84 13.56
N VAL A 233 10.81 5.40 14.50
CA VAL A 233 9.78 4.67 15.24
C VAL A 233 8.45 5.39 15.20
N ASN A 234 7.32 4.65 15.19
CA ASN A 234 5.97 5.19 15.20
C ASN A 234 5.75 6.29 14.13
N PHE A 235 6.35 6.12 12.93
CA PHE A 235 6.30 7.08 11.80
C PHE A 235 6.86 8.48 12.16
N ASN A 236 7.74 8.59 13.14
CA ASN A 236 8.24 9.86 13.71
C ASN A 236 7.13 10.82 14.18
N THR A 237 6.03 10.25 14.64
CA THR A 237 4.87 10.97 15.16
C THR A 237 4.48 10.45 16.55
N VAL A 238 3.71 11.27 17.27
CA VAL A 238 3.09 10.87 18.55
C VAL A 238 1.62 11.18 18.55
N SER A 239 0.81 10.27 19.11
CA SER A 239 -0.62 10.42 19.24
C SER A 239 -0.98 10.62 20.71
N PHE A 240 -1.79 11.64 21.02
CA PHE A 240 -2.07 12.04 22.39
C PHE A 240 -3.47 12.61 22.56
N LYS A 241 -3.89 12.66 23.83
CA LYS A 241 -5.09 13.39 24.28
C LYS A 241 -4.84 14.00 25.66
N LEU A 242 -5.47 15.15 25.91
CA LEU A 242 -5.49 15.81 27.20
C LEU A 242 -6.65 15.24 28.05
N THR A 243 -6.34 14.84 29.28
CA THR A 243 -7.30 14.38 30.28
C THR A 243 -7.25 15.27 31.52
N SER A 244 -8.08 15.02 32.52
CA SER A 244 -8.01 15.68 33.83
C SER A 244 -6.65 15.47 34.54
N GLN A 245 -5.96 14.37 34.22
CA GLN A 245 -4.63 14.04 34.77
C GLN A 245 -3.46 14.56 33.92
N GLY A 246 -3.74 15.29 32.84
CA GLY A 246 -2.73 15.80 31.92
C GLY A 246 -2.72 15.06 30.57
N TYR A 247 -1.64 15.25 29.82
CA TYR A 247 -1.47 14.61 28.51
C TYR A 247 -1.14 13.13 28.68
N VAL A 248 -1.94 12.28 28.02
CA VAL A 248 -1.73 10.82 27.94
C VAL A 248 -1.64 10.39 26.47
N SER A 249 -1.02 9.24 26.23
CA SER A 249 -1.01 8.66 24.89
C SER A 249 -2.43 8.30 24.44
N ALA A 250 -2.77 8.59 23.19
CA ALA A 250 -3.98 8.08 22.56
C ALA A 250 -3.80 6.66 22.02
N GLU A 251 -2.57 6.15 22.04
CA GLU A 251 -2.19 4.77 21.71
C GLU A 251 -1.63 4.11 22.97
N PRO A 252 -2.44 3.34 23.71
CA PRO A 252 -2.07 2.84 25.05
C PRO A 252 -0.77 2.04 25.11
N GLN A 253 -0.39 1.39 23.99
CA GLN A 253 0.85 0.63 23.84
C GLN A 253 2.10 1.51 23.68
N THR A 254 1.92 2.81 23.37
CA THR A 254 3.02 3.76 23.13
C THR A 254 3.11 4.74 24.32
N PRO A 255 4.21 4.75 25.09
CA PRO A 255 4.37 5.71 26.18
C PRO A 255 4.59 7.13 25.67
N LEU A 256 4.07 8.13 26.37
CA LEU A 256 4.50 9.52 26.15
C LEU A 256 5.75 9.81 26.97
N LEU A 257 6.87 9.98 26.29
CA LEU A 257 8.14 10.31 26.91
C LEU A 257 8.16 11.78 27.41
N PRO A 258 8.82 12.10 28.53
CA PRO A 258 8.77 13.45 29.15
C PRO A 258 9.14 14.60 28.21
N PHE A 259 10.15 14.42 27.35
CA PHE A 259 10.54 15.48 26.42
C PHE A 259 9.51 15.70 25.29
N VAL A 260 8.78 14.65 24.89
CA VAL A 260 7.70 14.74 23.91
C VAL A 260 6.50 15.48 24.50
N ILE A 261 6.18 15.26 25.78
CA ILE A 261 5.11 16.00 26.47
C ILE A 261 5.38 17.52 26.43
N LYS A 262 6.64 17.96 26.57
CA LYS A 262 7.00 19.38 26.41
C LYS A 262 6.65 19.91 25.02
N LYS A 263 6.94 19.14 23.95
CA LYS A 263 6.61 19.51 22.56
C LYS A 263 5.08 19.54 22.34
N ILE A 264 4.35 18.56 22.89
CA ILE A 264 2.87 18.54 22.84
C ILE A 264 2.30 19.79 23.51
N LYS A 265 2.77 20.15 24.71
CA LYS A 265 2.33 21.37 25.41
C LYS A 265 2.59 22.62 24.57
N ALA A 266 3.75 22.72 23.95
CA ALA A 266 4.13 23.83 23.08
C ALA A 266 3.25 23.95 21.83
N SER A 267 2.66 22.84 21.32
CA SER A 267 1.74 22.87 20.18
C SER A 267 0.37 23.49 20.49
N GLY A 268 -0.01 23.63 21.77
CA GLY A 268 -1.31 24.13 22.19
C GLY A 268 -2.50 23.18 21.91
N LEU A 269 -2.26 22.03 21.29
CA LEU A 269 -3.31 21.07 20.91
C LEU A 269 -3.76 20.24 22.12
N LYS A 270 -5.05 19.94 22.21
CA LYS A 270 -5.62 19.08 23.26
C LYS A 270 -5.60 17.62 22.90
N GLN A 271 -5.63 17.28 21.64
CA GLN A 271 -5.57 15.90 21.12
C GLN A 271 -5.11 15.88 19.67
N GLY A 272 -4.66 14.72 19.23
CA GLY A 272 -4.28 14.47 17.83
C GLY A 272 -3.00 13.68 17.70
N ARG A 273 -2.50 13.61 16.47
CA ARG A 273 -1.20 13.06 16.12
C ARG A 273 -0.34 14.18 15.55
N ILE A 274 0.87 14.33 16.04
CA ILE A 274 1.80 15.36 15.57
C ILE A 274 3.19 14.80 15.26
N VAL A 275 3.89 15.49 14.37
CA VAL A 275 5.35 15.46 14.28
C VAL A 275 5.88 16.27 15.46
N PHE A 276 6.62 15.62 16.34
CA PHE A 276 7.15 16.26 17.55
C PHE A 276 8.47 17.00 17.33
N SER A 277 9.18 16.63 16.25
CA SER A 277 10.46 17.26 15.87
C SER A 277 10.80 17.01 14.40
N HIS A 278 11.52 17.96 13.81
CA HIS A 278 12.21 17.83 12.53
C HIS A 278 13.74 17.74 12.69
N SER A 279 14.24 17.76 13.92
CA SER A 279 15.66 17.55 14.23
C SER A 279 16.00 16.07 14.17
N GLN A 280 16.91 15.68 13.28
CA GLN A 280 17.35 14.29 13.13
C GLN A 280 17.80 13.67 14.46
N ASN A 281 18.64 14.39 15.21
CA ASN A 281 19.13 13.91 16.50
C ASN A 281 17.98 13.66 17.50
N GLU A 282 16.97 14.54 17.56
CA GLU A 282 15.82 14.33 18.46
C GLU A 282 14.98 13.12 18.05
N ILE A 283 14.85 12.86 16.74
CA ILE A 283 14.11 11.71 16.20
C ILE A 283 14.80 10.41 16.57
N VAL A 284 16.11 10.32 16.31
CA VAL A 284 16.88 9.12 16.62
C VAL A 284 16.95 8.90 18.14
N LEU A 285 17.13 9.96 18.92
CA LEU A 285 17.08 9.86 20.39
C LEU A 285 15.70 9.44 20.90
N TYR A 286 14.62 9.84 20.24
CA TYR A 286 13.28 9.33 20.58
C TYR A 286 13.18 7.83 20.37
N ALA A 287 13.68 7.31 19.24
CA ALA A 287 13.73 5.88 18.98
C ALA A 287 14.49 5.14 20.10
N GLY A 288 15.70 5.63 20.42
CA GLY A 288 16.52 5.04 21.48
C GLY A 288 15.86 5.08 22.87
N LYS A 289 15.24 6.20 23.23
CA LYS A 289 14.50 6.31 24.51
C LYS A 289 13.28 5.42 24.58
N LEU A 290 12.62 5.19 23.45
CA LEU A 290 11.51 4.26 23.37
C LEU A 290 11.99 2.81 23.54
N PHE A 291 13.10 2.44 22.89
CA PHE A 291 13.76 1.15 23.11
C PHE A 291 14.18 0.99 24.57
N GLN A 292 14.84 1.99 25.15
CA GLN A 292 15.24 1.98 26.56
C GLN A 292 14.05 1.72 27.47
N TYR A 293 12.93 2.42 27.28
CA TYR A 293 11.70 2.22 28.06
C TYR A 293 11.20 0.76 28.01
N PHE A 294 11.19 0.15 26.82
CA PHE A 294 10.72 -1.23 26.68
C PHE A 294 11.75 -2.24 27.21
N PHE A 295 13.06 -1.98 27.08
CA PHE A 295 14.11 -2.78 27.69
C PHE A 295 14.00 -2.78 29.23
N GLU A 296 13.84 -1.61 29.83
CA GLU A 296 13.67 -1.46 31.28
C GLU A 296 12.43 -2.21 31.78
N LYS A 297 11.34 -2.23 31.03
CA LYS A 297 10.16 -3.06 31.34
C LYS A 297 10.44 -4.57 31.33
N GLN A 298 11.49 -5.02 30.63
CA GLN A 298 11.93 -6.41 30.62
C GLN A 298 13.06 -6.66 31.64
N GLY A 299 13.35 -5.71 32.54
CA GLY A 299 14.38 -5.83 33.55
C GLY A 299 15.83 -5.61 33.03
N MET A 300 15.99 -5.09 31.82
CA MET A 300 17.29 -4.70 31.28
C MET A 300 17.61 -3.27 31.73
N HIS A 301 18.74 -3.09 32.43
CA HIS A 301 19.15 -1.79 32.95
C HIS A 301 20.42 -1.28 32.28
N PHE A 302 20.42 0.02 31.97
CA PHE A 302 21.55 0.72 31.38
C PHE A 302 22.17 1.65 32.42
N LYS A 303 23.51 1.56 32.62
CA LYS A 303 24.27 2.46 33.49
C LYS A 303 24.62 3.79 32.80
N GLY A 304 24.74 3.74 31.47
CA GLY A 304 25.17 4.85 30.64
C GLY A 304 24.01 5.64 30.03
N LYS A 305 24.22 6.17 28.85
CA LYS A 305 23.34 7.10 28.15
C LYS A 305 22.79 6.50 26.86
N VAL A 306 21.66 7.04 26.40
CA VAL A 306 21.22 6.88 25.01
C VAL A 306 21.94 7.94 24.18
N LYS A 307 22.70 7.50 23.16
CA LYS A 307 23.51 8.38 22.31
C LYS A 307 23.57 7.91 20.87
N LEU A 308 23.83 8.83 19.94
CA LEU A 308 24.12 8.48 18.56
C LEU A 308 25.53 7.92 18.46
N GLY A 309 25.74 7.02 17.50
CA GLY A 309 27.03 6.40 17.20
C GLY A 309 26.94 5.52 15.96
N ARG A 310 27.99 4.79 15.66
CA ARG A 310 28.05 3.89 14.51
C ARG A 310 28.45 2.49 14.94
N ILE A 311 28.03 1.51 14.14
CA ILE A 311 28.54 0.15 14.25
C ILE A 311 29.98 0.16 13.72
N ASN A 312 30.84 -0.56 14.44
CA ASN A 312 32.20 -0.86 14.02
C ASN A 312 32.29 -2.38 13.77
N ASP A 313 32.32 -2.77 12.51
CA ASP A 313 32.29 -4.19 12.10
C ASP A 313 33.44 -5.02 12.66
N ASN A 314 34.54 -4.37 13.10
CA ASN A 314 35.69 -5.07 13.69
C ASN A 314 35.51 -5.42 15.18
N ASN A 315 34.74 -4.63 15.92
CA ASN A 315 34.65 -4.72 17.39
C ASN A 315 33.22 -4.99 17.89
N ASP A 316 32.21 -4.82 17.04
CA ASP A 316 30.81 -4.97 17.43
C ASP A 316 30.30 -6.35 16.99
N ARG A 317 29.87 -7.15 17.95
CA ARG A 317 29.31 -8.46 17.67
C ARG A 317 27.81 -8.38 17.44
N LEU A 318 27.33 -8.80 16.28
CA LEU A 318 25.90 -8.96 16.01
C LEU A 318 25.33 -10.01 16.97
N ILE A 319 24.35 -9.62 17.77
CA ILE A 319 23.68 -10.49 18.74
C ILE A 319 22.27 -10.86 18.34
N PHE A 320 21.59 -9.99 17.60
CA PHE A 320 20.23 -10.23 17.12
C PHE A 320 19.95 -9.42 15.87
N ARG A 321 19.26 -10.04 14.91
CA ARG A 321 18.68 -9.38 13.76
C ARG A 321 17.18 -9.62 13.79
N TYR A 322 16.43 -8.54 13.81
CA TYR A 322 14.98 -8.54 13.60
C TYR A 322 14.69 -8.25 12.12
N ASP A 323 13.99 -9.12 11.44
CA ASP A 323 13.41 -8.88 10.15
C ASP A 323 11.91 -8.55 10.33
N SER A 324 11.44 -7.46 9.73
CA SER A 324 10.08 -6.94 9.89
C SER A 324 9.03 -8.04 9.77
N SER A 325 8.08 -8.07 10.71
CA SER A 325 6.97 -9.04 10.68
C SER A 325 6.05 -8.85 9.47
N SER A 326 6.03 -7.65 8.90
CA SER A 326 5.28 -7.36 7.68
C SER A 326 6.19 -7.47 6.47
N SER A 327 5.74 -8.19 5.43
CA SER A 327 6.38 -8.17 4.11
C SER A 327 6.15 -6.85 3.40
N LEU A 328 6.90 -6.57 2.34
CA LEU A 328 6.73 -5.37 1.54
C LEU A 328 5.31 -5.25 0.97
N ALA A 329 4.73 -6.35 0.49
CA ALA A 329 3.34 -6.35 0.02
C ALA A 329 2.37 -5.89 1.13
N GLN A 330 2.53 -6.38 2.37
CA GLN A 330 1.71 -5.97 3.51
C GLN A 330 1.94 -4.49 3.90
N ILE A 331 3.16 -3.99 3.76
CA ILE A 331 3.48 -2.58 3.94
C ILE A 331 2.78 -1.74 2.88
N VAL A 332 2.80 -2.18 1.61
CA VAL A 332 2.14 -1.50 0.48
C VAL A 332 0.62 -1.41 0.69
N VAL A 333 -0.04 -2.47 1.18
CA VAL A 333 -1.47 -2.42 1.54
C VAL A 333 -1.75 -1.27 2.50
N LYS A 334 -1.03 -1.20 3.62
CA LYS A 334 -1.20 -0.14 4.64
C LYS A 334 -0.87 1.25 4.08
N LEU A 335 0.18 1.35 3.28
CA LEU A 335 0.61 2.58 2.64
C LEU A 335 -0.47 3.12 1.69
N LEU A 336 -1.03 2.28 0.81
CA LEU A 336 -2.05 2.70 -0.15
C LEU A 336 -3.39 3.01 0.54
N GLU A 337 -3.76 2.25 1.58
CA GLU A 337 -4.97 2.46 2.36
C GLU A 337 -4.94 3.79 3.12
N HIS A 338 -3.88 4.04 3.88
CA HIS A 338 -3.75 5.22 4.73
C HIS A 338 -3.08 6.42 4.03
N SER A 339 -2.62 6.25 2.80
CA SER A 339 -1.94 7.30 2.01
C SER A 339 -0.73 7.92 2.73
N ASN A 340 0.08 7.11 3.41
CA ASN A 340 1.15 7.57 4.28
C ASN A 340 2.37 8.07 3.49
N ASN A 341 2.72 9.38 3.60
CA ASN A 341 3.86 9.99 2.90
C ASN A 341 5.19 9.49 3.45
N PHE A 342 5.33 9.40 4.79
CA PHE A 342 6.53 8.90 5.45
C PHE A 342 6.88 7.51 4.93
N THR A 343 5.94 6.55 5.00
CA THR A 343 6.16 5.18 4.53
C THR A 343 6.57 5.16 3.06
N THR A 344 5.94 5.98 2.21
CA THR A 344 6.25 5.98 0.77
C THR A 344 7.67 6.45 0.48
N ASN A 345 8.10 7.57 1.07
CA ASN A 345 9.45 8.07 0.89
C ASN A 345 10.49 7.16 1.56
N GLN A 346 10.12 6.51 2.67
CA GLN A 346 10.95 5.48 3.30
C GLN A 346 11.25 4.32 2.33
N LEU A 347 10.22 3.81 1.64
CA LEU A 347 10.38 2.77 0.62
C LEU A 347 11.29 3.22 -0.53
N LEU A 348 11.06 4.43 -1.05
CA LEU A 348 11.86 4.96 -2.16
C LEU A 348 13.34 5.07 -1.80
N ILE A 349 13.66 5.65 -0.63
CA ILE A 349 15.03 5.83 -0.15
C ILE A 349 15.69 4.47 0.14
N ALA A 350 14.96 3.56 0.79
CA ALA A 350 15.47 2.22 1.10
C ALA A 350 15.73 1.40 -0.16
N THR A 351 14.88 1.51 -1.19
CA THR A 351 15.12 0.86 -2.49
C THR A 351 16.40 1.39 -3.13
N GLY A 352 16.59 2.72 -3.13
CA GLY A 352 17.84 3.34 -3.60
C GLY A 352 19.08 2.87 -2.83
N ALA A 353 18.97 2.77 -1.49
CA ALA A 353 20.06 2.26 -0.65
C ALA A 353 20.39 0.79 -0.94
N LYS A 354 19.38 -0.04 -1.18
CA LYS A 354 19.55 -1.47 -1.42
C LYS A 354 20.18 -1.75 -2.77
N ILE A 355 19.82 -1.01 -3.80
CA ILE A 355 20.24 -1.28 -5.19
C ILE A 355 21.54 -0.55 -5.54
N ILE A 356 21.66 0.74 -5.18
CA ILE A 356 22.86 1.55 -5.48
C ILE A 356 23.92 1.43 -4.39
N GLY A 357 23.51 1.08 -3.17
CA GLY A 357 24.37 0.98 -1.99
C GLY A 357 24.15 2.11 -0.98
N PRO A 358 24.46 1.86 0.31
CA PRO A 358 24.36 2.87 1.36
C PRO A 358 25.43 3.98 1.19
N PRO A 359 25.22 5.18 1.79
CA PRO A 359 24.00 5.58 2.46
C PRO A 359 22.86 5.83 1.48
N GLY A 360 21.64 5.50 1.89
CA GLY A 360 20.42 5.80 1.14
C GLY A 360 20.17 7.30 1.08
N THR A 361 19.85 7.81 -0.10
CA THR A 361 19.48 9.21 -0.33
C THR A 361 18.19 9.28 -1.12
N LEU A 362 17.49 10.40 -1.06
CA LEU A 362 16.34 10.63 -1.93
C LEU A 362 16.76 10.57 -3.41
N ALA A 363 17.91 11.14 -3.75
CA ALA A 363 18.44 11.12 -5.12
C ALA A 363 18.62 9.70 -5.65
N LYS A 364 19.21 8.78 -4.87
CA LYS A 364 19.33 7.36 -5.26
C LYS A 364 17.96 6.71 -5.48
N GLY A 365 16.99 6.99 -4.60
CA GLY A 365 15.62 6.49 -4.76
C GLY A 365 14.96 7.02 -6.03
N VAL A 366 15.10 8.30 -6.32
CA VAL A 366 14.59 8.95 -7.54
C VAL A 366 15.27 8.38 -8.78
N THR A 367 16.60 8.16 -8.75
CA THR A 367 17.32 7.51 -9.86
C THR A 367 16.72 6.15 -10.18
N ILE A 368 16.57 5.26 -9.20
CA ILE A 368 15.97 3.93 -9.39
C ILE A 368 14.54 4.02 -9.94
N ALA A 369 13.73 4.98 -9.47
CA ALA A 369 12.38 5.18 -10.00
C ALA A 369 12.41 5.68 -11.46
N SER A 370 13.36 6.54 -11.81
CA SER A 370 13.54 7.04 -13.17
C SER A 370 14.04 5.94 -14.13
N ASP A 371 14.98 5.11 -13.67
CA ASP A 371 15.47 3.96 -14.44
C ASP A 371 14.34 2.97 -14.70
N TYR A 372 13.52 2.67 -13.69
CA TYR A 372 12.33 1.85 -13.88
C TYR A 372 11.34 2.44 -14.90
N ALA A 373 11.10 3.75 -14.83
CA ALA A 373 10.24 4.42 -15.79
C ALA A 373 10.78 4.32 -17.22
N LYS A 374 12.10 4.49 -17.40
CA LYS A 374 12.78 4.39 -18.69
C LYS A 374 12.80 2.96 -19.22
N GLU A 375 13.26 2.01 -18.44
CA GLU A 375 13.57 0.66 -18.89
C GLU A 375 12.33 -0.25 -18.97
N ILE A 376 11.40 -0.11 -18.02
CA ILE A 376 10.22 -0.99 -17.93
C ILE A 376 8.99 -0.34 -18.55
N LEU A 377 8.75 0.95 -18.27
CA LEU A 377 7.59 1.65 -18.83
C LEU A 377 7.86 2.27 -20.20
N ASN A 378 9.11 2.19 -20.72
CA ASN A 378 9.56 2.87 -21.94
C ASN A 378 9.21 4.37 -21.93
N ASN A 379 9.43 5.04 -20.78
CA ASN A 379 9.02 6.41 -20.58
C ASN A 379 10.07 7.23 -19.83
N GLU A 380 10.79 8.07 -20.57
CA GLU A 380 11.84 8.94 -20.01
C GLU A 380 11.31 10.26 -19.45
N ASP A 381 10.01 10.55 -19.63
CA ASP A 381 9.46 11.89 -19.43
C ASP A 381 8.58 12.03 -18.15
N ILE A 382 8.69 11.07 -17.21
CA ILE A 382 8.07 11.19 -15.90
C ILE A 382 8.97 12.05 -15.01
N THR A 383 8.40 13.10 -14.40
CA THR A 383 9.15 13.94 -13.45
C THR A 383 8.83 13.52 -12.04
N ILE A 384 9.81 12.94 -11.34
CA ILE A 384 9.68 12.49 -9.95
C ILE A 384 10.76 13.21 -9.13
N VAL A 385 10.35 13.89 -8.08
CA VAL A 385 11.24 14.57 -7.13
C VAL A 385 11.18 13.94 -5.73
N GLU A 386 10.11 13.19 -5.43
CA GLU A 386 9.92 12.38 -4.22
C GLU A 386 8.80 11.35 -4.44
N GLY A 387 8.66 10.34 -3.56
CA GLY A 387 7.82 9.18 -3.82
C GLY A 387 6.33 9.35 -3.49
N SER A 388 5.95 10.31 -2.63
CA SER A 388 4.59 10.34 -2.06
C SER A 388 3.58 11.16 -2.85
N GLY A 389 4.05 12.05 -3.71
CA GLY A 389 3.24 13.01 -4.45
C GLY A 389 2.84 14.24 -3.63
N ILE A 390 3.51 14.50 -2.48
CA ILE A 390 3.30 15.73 -1.71
C ILE A 390 3.91 16.94 -2.42
N SER A 391 5.05 16.75 -3.10
CA SER A 391 5.67 17.80 -3.88
C SER A 391 4.82 18.17 -5.09
N ARG A 392 4.65 19.48 -5.28
CA ARG A 392 3.99 20.02 -6.47
C ARG A 392 4.84 19.96 -7.73
N ASP A 393 6.10 19.55 -7.60
CA ASP A 393 7.02 19.44 -8.74
C ASP A 393 6.94 18.08 -9.43
N ASN A 394 6.34 17.09 -8.79
CA ASN A 394 6.03 15.82 -9.46
C ASN A 394 5.09 16.04 -10.64
N ARG A 395 5.41 15.44 -11.81
CA ARG A 395 4.61 15.54 -13.03
C ARG A 395 4.50 14.18 -13.70
N ILE A 396 3.28 13.78 -14.00
CA ILE A 396 2.95 12.56 -14.75
C ILE A 396 1.71 12.82 -15.62
N SER A 397 1.65 12.22 -16.80
CA SER A 397 0.45 12.25 -17.64
C SER A 397 -0.52 11.10 -17.27
N ALA A 398 -1.77 11.17 -17.74
CA ALA A 398 -2.71 10.07 -17.55
C ALA A 398 -2.28 8.83 -18.35
N VAL A 399 -1.64 9.00 -19.51
CA VAL A 399 -1.05 7.90 -20.28
C VAL A 399 0.05 7.21 -19.49
N GLN A 400 0.99 7.96 -18.94
CA GLN A 400 2.08 7.42 -18.13
C GLN A 400 1.56 6.70 -16.87
N MET A 401 0.57 7.29 -16.17
CA MET A 401 -0.02 6.64 -15.00
C MET A 401 -0.82 5.37 -15.38
N ASN A 402 -1.41 5.32 -16.58
CA ASN A 402 -2.06 4.12 -17.10
C ASN A 402 -1.07 3.00 -17.40
N GLN A 403 0.14 3.31 -17.87
CA GLN A 403 1.24 2.34 -18.00
C GLN A 403 1.66 1.80 -16.63
N VAL A 404 1.79 2.68 -15.62
CA VAL A 404 2.03 2.24 -14.23
C VAL A 404 0.94 1.28 -13.75
N LEU A 405 -0.34 1.57 -14.03
CA LEU A 405 -1.45 0.67 -13.69
C LEU A 405 -1.40 -0.65 -14.46
N GLN A 406 -0.92 -0.66 -15.70
CA GLN A 406 -0.74 -1.90 -16.45
C GLN A 406 0.24 -2.83 -15.76
N GLU A 407 1.40 -2.33 -15.35
CA GLU A 407 2.42 -3.10 -14.63
C GLU A 407 2.00 -3.44 -13.19
N PHE A 408 1.17 -2.58 -12.56
CA PHE A 408 0.65 -2.82 -11.21
C PHE A 408 -0.54 -3.80 -11.17
N LEU A 409 -1.07 -4.24 -12.31
CA LEU A 409 -2.26 -5.09 -12.38
C LEU A 409 -2.13 -6.40 -11.56
N PRO A 410 -1.01 -7.13 -11.54
CA PRO A 410 -0.83 -8.30 -10.67
C PRO A 410 -1.03 -7.98 -9.18
N TYR A 411 -0.72 -6.74 -8.78
CA TYR A 411 -0.79 -6.23 -7.41
C TYR A 411 -2.07 -5.42 -7.12
N HIS A 412 -3.06 -5.41 -8.02
CA HIS A 412 -4.29 -4.62 -7.84
C HIS A 412 -4.99 -4.89 -6.51
N HIS A 413 -4.88 -6.13 -6.00
CA HIS A 413 -5.46 -6.56 -4.73
C HIS A 413 -4.85 -5.88 -3.49
N LEU A 414 -3.67 -5.24 -3.62
CA LEU A 414 -3.04 -4.44 -2.57
C LEU A 414 -3.67 -3.05 -2.42
N MET A 415 -4.51 -2.63 -3.38
CA MET A 415 -5.20 -1.33 -3.34
C MET A 415 -6.47 -1.38 -2.48
N ARG A 416 -6.88 -0.20 -2.01
CA ARG A 416 -8.19 -0.06 -1.38
C ARG A 416 -9.29 -0.48 -2.35
N ARG A 417 -10.24 -1.29 -1.87
CA ARG A 417 -11.38 -1.76 -2.65
C ARG A 417 -12.69 -1.17 -2.16
N GLN A 418 -13.56 -0.77 -3.10
CA GLN A 418 -14.94 -0.40 -2.85
C GLN A 418 -15.84 -0.94 -3.97
N GLY A 419 -16.65 -1.97 -3.65
CA GLY A 419 -17.41 -2.68 -4.66
C GLY A 419 -16.52 -3.30 -5.74
N ARG A 420 -16.72 -2.84 -7.00
CA ARG A 420 -15.93 -3.27 -8.17
C ARG A 420 -14.64 -2.46 -8.37
N GLU A 421 -14.45 -1.41 -7.60
CA GLU A 421 -13.33 -0.48 -7.77
C GLU A 421 -12.16 -0.85 -6.85
N PHE A 422 -10.95 -0.84 -7.43
CA PHE A 422 -9.66 -0.89 -6.73
C PHE A 422 -8.93 0.41 -7.03
N TYR A 423 -8.59 1.21 -6.00
CA TYR A 423 -8.20 2.58 -6.28
C TYR A 423 -7.25 3.20 -5.27
N LYS A 424 -6.60 4.27 -5.71
CA LYS A 424 -5.88 5.24 -4.89
C LYS A 424 -6.39 6.65 -5.21
N THR A 425 -6.63 7.44 -4.15
CA THR A 425 -6.95 8.87 -4.27
C THR A 425 -5.72 9.72 -3.98
N GLY A 426 -5.69 10.91 -4.58
CA GLY A 426 -4.71 11.95 -4.27
C GLY A 426 -5.39 13.29 -4.07
N THR A 427 -4.94 14.04 -3.07
CA THR A 427 -5.47 15.38 -2.76
C THR A 427 -4.34 16.31 -2.35
N LEU A 428 -4.28 17.49 -2.99
CA LEU A 428 -3.54 18.66 -2.56
C LEU A 428 -4.47 19.87 -2.73
N TYR A 429 -4.10 21.01 -2.17
CA TYR A 429 -4.88 22.22 -2.43
C TYR A 429 -4.97 22.50 -3.94
N GLY A 430 -6.19 22.54 -4.48
CA GLY A 430 -6.45 22.70 -5.90
C GLY A 430 -6.25 21.45 -6.77
N VAL A 431 -5.96 20.29 -6.17
CA VAL A 431 -5.73 19.03 -6.89
C VAL A 431 -6.58 17.91 -6.30
N SER A 432 -7.32 17.21 -7.15
CA SER A 432 -8.06 15.98 -6.80
C SER A 432 -7.81 14.92 -7.86
N THR A 433 -7.19 13.82 -7.48
CA THR A 433 -6.82 12.74 -8.41
C THR A 433 -7.33 11.39 -7.93
N ARG A 434 -7.58 10.47 -8.86
CA ARG A 434 -7.97 9.11 -8.58
C ARG A 434 -7.51 8.20 -9.72
N ALA A 435 -6.91 7.07 -9.39
CA ALA A 435 -6.42 6.11 -10.37
C ALA A 435 -6.61 4.69 -9.85
N GLY A 436 -6.85 3.74 -10.76
CA GLY A 436 -7.06 2.36 -10.39
C GLY A 436 -7.81 1.55 -11.44
N TYR A 437 -8.59 0.58 -10.97
CA TYR A 437 -9.24 -0.43 -11.78
C TYR A 437 -10.74 -0.52 -11.46
N ILE A 438 -11.54 -0.80 -12.49
CA ILE A 438 -12.95 -1.16 -12.37
C ILE A 438 -13.11 -2.57 -12.90
N LYS A 439 -13.45 -3.52 -12.03
CA LYS A 439 -13.68 -4.92 -12.41
C LYS A 439 -15.01 -5.07 -13.13
N ARG A 440 -14.99 -5.70 -14.30
CA ARG A 440 -16.17 -6.05 -15.10
C ARG A 440 -16.83 -7.33 -14.57
N SER A 441 -18.06 -7.56 -15.02
CA SER A 441 -18.82 -8.79 -14.75
C SER A 441 -18.12 -10.05 -15.33
N ASN A 442 -17.40 -9.92 -16.46
CA ASN A 442 -16.61 -10.99 -17.08
C ASN A 442 -15.24 -11.26 -16.40
N GLY A 443 -14.90 -10.49 -15.34
CA GLY A 443 -13.64 -10.64 -14.61
C GLY A 443 -12.50 -9.75 -15.10
N GLU A 444 -12.60 -9.14 -16.27
CA GLU A 444 -11.62 -8.20 -16.81
C GLU A 444 -11.61 -6.87 -16.04
N PHE A 445 -10.62 -6.01 -16.32
CA PHE A 445 -10.49 -4.72 -15.70
C PHE A 445 -10.41 -3.60 -16.73
N TYR A 446 -11.21 -2.53 -16.51
CA TYR A 446 -10.87 -1.22 -17.01
C TYR A 446 -9.79 -0.61 -16.13
N ARG A 447 -8.78 0.06 -16.73
CA ARG A 447 -7.86 0.95 -16.02
C ARG A 447 -8.36 2.37 -16.19
N TYR A 448 -8.30 3.17 -15.12
CA TYR A 448 -8.70 4.56 -15.20
C TYR A 448 -7.75 5.48 -14.44
N VAL A 449 -7.55 6.67 -14.97
CA VAL A 449 -6.78 7.76 -14.37
C VAL A 449 -7.57 9.06 -14.52
N ILE A 450 -7.87 9.72 -13.40
CA ILE A 450 -8.54 11.01 -13.34
C ILE A 450 -7.63 11.97 -12.59
N MET A 451 -7.24 13.07 -13.22
CA MET A 451 -6.41 14.09 -12.59
C MET A 451 -7.04 15.47 -12.79
N PHE A 452 -7.72 15.97 -11.75
CA PHE A 452 -8.22 17.32 -11.68
C PHE A 452 -7.18 18.22 -11.00
N ASN A 453 -6.60 19.13 -11.78
CA ASN A 453 -5.68 20.17 -11.30
C ASN A 453 -6.38 21.54 -11.36
N THR A 454 -7.70 21.55 -11.20
CA THR A 454 -8.57 22.72 -11.12
C THR A 454 -9.15 22.81 -9.71
N PRO A 455 -8.99 23.96 -9.00
CA PRO A 455 -9.56 24.15 -7.66
C PRO A 455 -11.08 23.90 -7.62
N GLY A 456 -11.57 23.33 -6.52
CA GLY A 456 -12.98 23.06 -6.28
C GLY A 456 -13.54 21.82 -6.98
N LYS A 457 -12.79 21.13 -7.85
CA LYS A 457 -13.20 19.89 -8.47
C LYS A 457 -12.91 18.66 -7.60
N SER A 458 -13.81 17.68 -7.67
CA SER A 458 -13.68 16.37 -7.02
C SER A 458 -13.91 15.25 -8.02
N THR A 459 -13.10 14.17 -7.91
CA THR A 459 -13.24 12.98 -8.76
C THR A 459 -14.46 12.13 -8.43
N ASN A 460 -15.12 12.34 -7.27
CA ASN A 460 -16.17 11.45 -6.77
C ASN A 460 -17.41 11.38 -7.69
N ALA A 461 -17.89 12.51 -8.21
CA ALA A 461 -19.05 12.51 -9.09
C ALA A 461 -18.76 11.80 -10.42
N LEU A 462 -17.53 11.95 -10.93
CA LEU A 462 -17.12 11.35 -12.20
C LEU A 462 -16.96 9.83 -12.07
N ILE A 463 -16.31 9.35 -11.00
CA ILE A 463 -16.14 7.90 -10.79
C ILE A 463 -17.47 7.19 -10.58
N LEU A 464 -18.45 7.79 -9.89
CA LEU A 464 -19.77 7.20 -9.72
C LEU A 464 -20.49 7.02 -11.07
N ARG A 465 -20.30 7.94 -12.02
CA ARG A 465 -20.84 7.80 -13.38
C ARG A 465 -20.09 6.71 -14.16
N LEU A 466 -18.77 6.69 -14.10
CA LEU A 466 -17.97 5.63 -14.73
C LEU A 466 -18.37 4.24 -14.23
N LEU A 467 -18.53 4.06 -12.91
CA LEU A 467 -18.96 2.78 -12.31
C LEU A 467 -20.35 2.33 -12.78
N ARG A 468 -21.22 3.25 -13.19
CA ARG A 468 -22.54 2.92 -13.72
C ARG A 468 -22.51 2.59 -15.21
N ILE A 469 -21.65 3.29 -15.97
CA ILE A 469 -21.56 3.13 -17.43
C ILE A 469 -20.73 1.91 -17.79
N LEU A 470 -19.62 1.69 -17.07
CA LEU A 470 -18.65 0.62 -17.35
C LEU A 470 -19.02 -0.66 -16.57
N ASP A 471 -19.72 -1.54 -17.22
CA ASP A 471 -19.98 -2.88 -16.68
C ASP A 471 -19.21 -3.97 -17.46
#